data_2202f47624460cc695e11600a821c95b
#
_entry.id   2202f47624460cc695e11600a821c95b
#
_cell.length_a   1.000
_cell.length_b   1.000
_cell.length_c   1.000
_cell.angle_alpha   90.00
_cell.angle_beta   90.00
_cell.angle_gamma   90.00
#
_symmetry.space_group_name_H-M   'P 1'
#
loop_
_entity.id
_entity.type
_entity.pdbx_description
1 polymer ?
#
loop_
_entity_poly.entity_id
_entity_poly.type
_entity_poly.pdbx_seq_one_letter_code
_entity_poly.pdbx_strand_id
1 'polypeptide(L)'
;DCPQNCAVLRLERPILSNTDLMRIENAKGKALHVARVSMLYYRSESLESALGHLFVACDRAYKNGANVLILSDRGVDENHMAIPSLLAVSALEQHLISTRRRTAVSMILETADPRDVHHFALLLGYGARAINPYLALECVDEVIEKGLLDKDRHAAEQDYIRAVVSGVSRVASKMGISVLQSYQSAQIFEAVGIRRDVIEKYFTNTVSRVGGIGLEEINEGVMYRHDRAFDPLDLETDTTLDSIGCHRLRSGPDKEDHMYNPLTITALQRAVREGSMEKFREYTALVDDETKPHTLRGVLEFAFDQCTPVPLEEVESAEEIVKRFKTGAMSYGSISQEAHECLAEAMNRLGGRSNSGEGGETRERLGTIRGSKIKQVASGRFGVTSEYLMSAEEIQIKMAQGAKPGEGGHLPGGKVYPWIAHTRMSTPGVSLISPPPHHDIYSIEDLAQLIYDLKCANRRARITVKLVSEAGVGTVAAGVAKAGAQVILI
;
A
#
# COMPACT_ATOMS: atom_id res chain seq x y z
N ASP A 1 -7.89 -21.30 36.28
CA ASP A 1 -6.47 -20.94 36.18
C ASP A 1 -5.64 -21.83 37.09
N CYS A 2 -4.66 -22.53 36.52
CA CYS A 2 -3.73 -23.38 37.23
C CYS A 2 -2.31 -23.18 36.67
N PRO A 3 -1.24 -23.48 37.44
CA PRO A 3 0.14 -23.28 37.00
C PRO A 3 0.50 -24.03 35.70
N GLN A 4 -0.19 -25.12 35.39
CA GLN A 4 0.01 -25.90 34.16
C GLN A 4 -0.36 -25.09 32.90
N ASN A 5 -1.29 -24.12 33.00
CA ASN A 5 -1.68 -23.27 31.90
C ASN A 5 -0.58 -22.23 31.54
N CYS A 6 0.42 -22.08 32.43
CA CYS A 6 1.57 -21.20 32.20
C CYS A 6 2.75 -21.90 31.52
N ALA A 7 2.64 -23.20 31.22
CA ALA A 7 3.65 -23.96 30.50
C ALA A 7 3.60 -23.67 29.02
N VAL A 8 4.13 -22.52 28.62
CA VAL A 8 4.13 -22.02 27.23
C VAL A 8 5.55 -21.84 26.69
N LEU A 9 5.72 -22.02 25.39
CA LEU A 9 6.95 -21.64 24.70
C LEU A 9 6.95 -20.12 24.46
N ARG A 10 7.94 -19.43 25.00
CA ARG A 10 8.16 -18.03 24.71
C ARG A 10 9.17 -17.89 23.58
N LEU A 11 8.77 -17.21 22.51
CA LEU A 11 9.62 -16.84 21.41
C LEU A 11 9.96 -15.33 21.51
N GLU A 12 11.22 -14.97 21.25
CA GLU A 12 11.63 -13.55 21.22
C GLU A 12 11.07 -12.82 20.01
N ARG A 13 10.83 -13.55 18.92
CA ARG A 13 10.33 -13.04 17.65
C ARG A 13 9.50 -14.10 16.90
N PRO A 14 8.56 -13.68 16.08
CA PRO A 14 7.69 -14.62 15.36
C PRO A 14 8.32 -15.20 14.09
N ILE A 15 9.52 -14.74 13.68
CA ILE A 15 10.23 -15.23 12.50
C ILE A 15 11.38 -16.12 12.98
N LEU A 16 11.35 -17.37 12.55
CA LEU A 16 12.23 -18.44 13.02
C LEU A 16 13.29 -18.75 11.97
N SER A 17 14.54 -18.94 12.43
CA SER A 17 15.55 -19.60 11.62
C SER A 17 15.25 -21.10 11.48
N ASN A 18 15.93 -21.79 10.56
CA ASN A 18 15.82 -23.25 10.42
C ASN A 18 16.25 -23.96 11.74
N THR A 19 17.25 -23.44 12.40
CA THR A 19 17.73 -23.96 13.69
C THR A 19 16.69 -23.79 14.79
N ASP A 20 16.00 -22.66 14.85
CA ASP A 20 14.94 -22.41 15.84
C ASP A 20 13.77 -23.36 15.63
N LEU A 21 13.35 -23.59 14.39
CA LEU A 21 12.28 -24.54 14.06
C LEU A 21 12.66 -25.96 14.49
N MET A 22 13.88 -26.42 14.17
CA MET A 22 14.38 -27.72 14.60
C MET A 22 14.41 -27.88 16.13
N ARG A 23 14.77 -26.82 16.86
CA ARG A 23 14.74 -26.83 18.33
C ARG A 23 13.33 -27.00 18.87
N ILE A 24 12.34 -26.31 18.24
CA ILE A 24 10.94 -26.44 18.63
C ILE A 24 10.43 -27.85 18.34
N GLU A 25 10.70 -28.39 17.17
CA GLU A 25 10.29 -29.73 16.76
C GLU A 25 10.84 -30.82 17.67
N ASN A 26 12.10 -30.66 18.11
CA ASN A 26 12.77 -31.61 19.01
C ASN A 26 12.60 -31.28 20.50
N ALA A 27 11.77 -30.30 20.85
CA ALA A 27 11.58 -29.89 22.22
C ALA A 27 10.94 -31.07 23.04
N LYS A 28 11.73 -31.60 23.97
CA LYS A 28 11.27 -32.66 24.88
C LYS A 28 10.78 -32.03 26.17
N GLY A 29 9.47 -31.91 26.32
CA GLY A 29 8.86 -31.39 27.56
C GLY A 29 7.48 -31.99 27.79
N LYS A 30 7.07 -32.10 29.06
CA LYS A 30 5.76 -32.64 29.41
C LYS A 30 4.55 -31.83 28.94
N ALA A 31 4.78 -30.58 28.50
CA ALA A 31 3.73 -29.64 28.15
C ALA A 31 3.69 -29.29 26.63
N LEU A 32 4.72 -29.60 25.87
CA LEU A 32 4.81 -29.27 24.46
C LEU A 32 4.79 -30.54 23.61
N HIS A 33 3.74 -30.71 22.81
CA HIS A 33 3.58 -31.81 21.88
C HIS A 33 3.47 -31.28 20.48
N VAL A 34 4.55 -31.37 19.70
CA VAL A 34 4.67 -30.83 18.35
C VAL A 34 4.32 -31.93 17.34
N ALA A 35 3.52 -31.56 16.35
CA ALA A 35 3.26 -32.41 15.19
C ALA A 35 3.50 -31.60 13.89
N ARG A 36 4.22 -32.19 12.95
CA ARG A 36 4.37 -31.65 11.59
C ARG A 36 3.22 -32.16 10.73
N VAL A 37 2.59 -31.26 9.97
CA VAL A 37 1.50 -31.58 9.05
C VAL A 37 1.88 -31.01 7.68
N SER A 38 1.85 -31.89 6.66
CA SER A 38 2.13 -31.50 5.28
C SER A 38 0.99 -30.66 4.70
N MET A 39 1.34 -29.60 3.97
CA MET A 39 0.43 -28.81 3.13
C MET A 39 0.49 -29.26 1.65
N LEU A 40 1.17 -30.36 1.36
CA LEU A 40 1.30 -30.88 0.00
C LEU A 40 0.05 -31.65 -0.42
N TYR A 41 -0.30 -31.53 -1.70
CA TYR A 41 -1.38 -32.29 -2.32
C TYR A 41 -1.00 -32.71 -3.73
N TYR A 42 -1.65 -33.75 -4.25
CA TYR A 42 -1.36 -34.25 -5.58
C TYR A 42 -1.85 -33.31 -6.66
N ARG A 43 -1.07 -33.18 -7.75
CA ARG A 43 -1.40 -32.36 -8.93
C ARG A 43 -2.80 -32.67 -9.51
N SER A 44 -3.28 -33.90 -9.39
CA SER A 44 -4.59 -34.33 -9.86
C SER A 44 -5.73 -34.03 -8.89
N GLU A 45 -5.42 -33.51 -7.72
CA GLU A 45 -6.39 -33.21 -6.66
C GLU A 45 -6.86 -31.76 -6.71
N SER A 46 -8.12 -31.49 -6.35
CA SER A 46 -8.62 -30.13 -6.21
C SER A 46 -8.13 -29.49 -4.91
N LEU A 47 -7.95 -28.17 -4.94
CA LEU A 47 -7.53 -27.41 -3.77
C LEU A 47 -8.54 -27.53 -2.60
N GLU A 48 -9.84 -27.68 -2.89
CA GLU A 48 -10.87 -27.88 -1.89
C GLU A 48 -10.69 -29.23 -1.16
N SER A 49 -10.41 -30.31 -1.92
CA SER A 49 -10.11 -31.63 -1.37
C SER A 49 -8.85 -31.60 -0.51
N ALA A 50 -7.80 -30.94 -1.02
CA ALA A 50 -6.53 -30.75 -0.32
C ALA A 50 -6.72 -30.06 1.05
N LEU A 51 -7.53 -29.00 1.11
CA LEU A 51 -7.90 -28.35 2.37
C LEU A 51 -8.65 -29.30 3.31
N GLY A 52 -9.56 -30.13 2.79
CA GLY A 52 -10.24 -31.16 3.57
C GLY A 52 -9.25 -32.16 4.19
N HIS A 53 -8.28 -32.64 3.41
CA HIS A 53 -7.23 -33.52 3.92
C HIS A 53 -6.35 -32.84 4.96
N LEU A 54 -6.00 -31.57 4.79
CA LEU A 54 -5.27 -30.78 5.78
C LEU A 54 -6.03 -30.74 7.12
N PHE A 55 -7.36 -30.48 7.11
CA PHE A 55 -8.17 -30.43 8.32
C PHE A 55 -8.19 -31.79 9.03
N VAL A 56 -8.35 -32.87 8.28
CA VAL A 56 -8.34 -34.25 8.83
C VAL A 56 -6.99 -34.59 9.48
N ALA A 57 -5.89 -34.21 8.82
CA ALA A 57 -4.54 -34.43 9.35
C ALA A 57 -4.29 -33.62 10.63
N CYS A 58 -4.70 -32.38 10.69
CA CYS A 58 -4.61 -31.52 11.87
C CYS A 58 -5.48 -32.03 13.01
N ASP A 59 -6.71 -32.48 12.73
CA ASP A 59 -7.61 -33.11 13.73
C ASP A 59 -7.06 -34.40 14.31
N ARG A 60 -6.39 -35.20 13.48
CA ARG A 60 -5.70 -36.42 13.92
C ARG A 60 -4.51 -36.07 14.82
N ALA A 61 -3.69 -35.10 14.42
CA ALA A 61 -2.57 -34.65 15.25
C ALA A 61 -3.06 -34.15 16.63
N TYR A 62 -4.11 -33.35 16.65
CA TYR A 62 -4.72 -32.85 17.88
C TYR A 62 -5.25 -34.01 18.77
N LYS A 63 -5.97 -34.98 18.20
CA LYS A 63 -6.45 -36.17 18.92
C LYS A 63 -5.32 -36.97 19.49
N ASN A 64 -4.15 -36.98 18.86
CA ASN A 64 -2.93 -37.63 19.36
C ASN A 64 -2.18 -36.77 20.39
N GLY A 65 -2.76 -35.68 20.84
CA GLY A 65 -2.23 -34.81 21.91
C GLY A 65 -1.38 -33.67 21.46
N ALA A 66 -1.24 -33.40 20.14
CA ALA A 66 -0.48 -32.24 19.65
C ALA A 66 -1.17 -30.94 20.06
N ASN A 67 -0.37 -30.00 20.61
CA ASN A 67 -0.77 -28.65 20.95
C ASN A 67 0.01 -27.58 20.14
N VAL A 68 1.02 -28.03 19.37
CA VAL A 68 1.71 -27.23 18.37
C VAL A 68 1.66 -27.97 17.03
N LEU A 69 1.15 -27.31 16.00
CA LEU A 69 1.13 -27.81 14.63
C LEU A 69 2.14 -27.03 13.80
N ILE A 70 3.09 -27.71 13.18
CA ILE A 70 3.98 -27.15 12.16
C ILE A 70 3.38 -27.50 10.81
N LEU A 71 2.79 -26.51 10.15
CA LEU A 71 2.33 -26.65 8.77
C LEU A 71 3.52 -26.47 7.84
N SER A 72 3.79 -27.43 6.96
CA SER A 72 4.98 -27.42 6.10
C SER A 72 4.64 -27.66 4.64
N ASP A 73 5.20 -26.83 3.76
CA ASP A 73 5.17 -27.01 2.31
C ASP A 73 6.47 -27.59 1.75
N ARG A 74 7.40 -28.03 2.61
CA ARG A 74 8.62 -28.71 2.15
C ARG A 74 8.31 -30.02 1.45
N GLY A 75 9.04 -30.26 0.37
CA GLY A 75 8.93 -31.51 -0.39
C GLY A 75 8.03 -31.39 -1.62
N VAL A 76 7.80 -30.18 -2.13
CA VAL A 76 7.23 -29.97 -3.47
C VAL A 76 8.10 -30.69 -4.50
N ASP A 77 7.47 -31.51 -5.33
CA ASP A 77 8.11 -32.29 -6.38
C ASP A 77 7.22 -32.32 -7.64
N GLU A 78 7.58 -33.08 -8.67
CA GLU A 78 6.86 -33.18 -9.93
C GLU A 78 5.36 -33.57 -9.79
N ASN A 79 5.00 -34.25 -8.72
CA ASN A 79 3.66 -34.80 -8.46
C ASN A 79 2.90 -34.06 -7.36
N HIS A 80 3.60 -33.34 -6.51
CA HIS A 80 3.04 -32.68 -5.33
C HIS A 80 3.18 -31.18 -5.42
N MET A 81 2.06 -30.49 -5.29
CA MET A 81 1.95 -29.05 -5.15
C MET A 81 1.71 -28.66 -3.69
N ALA A 82 1.95 -27.40 -3.34
CA ALA A 82 1.65 -26.89 -2.01
C ALA A 82 0.36 -26.04 -2.01
N ILE A 83 -0.47 -26.24 -0.99
CA ILE A 83 -1.57 -25.33 -0.69
C ILE A 83 -0.96 -23.94 -0.41
N PRO A 84 -1.45 -22.85 -1.03
CA PRO A 84 -0.97 -21.49 -0.73
C PRO A 84 -1.01 -21.22 0.77
N SER A 85 0.10 -20.78 1.35
CA SER A 85 0.28 -20.77 2.80
C SER A 85 -0.72 -19.86 3.53
N LEU A 86 -1.10 -18.73 2.95
CA LEU A 86 -2.12 -17.86 3.52
C LEU A 86 -3.50 -18.52 3.55
N LEU A 87 -3.86 -19.25 2.49
CA LEU A 87 -5.11 -20.01 2.44
C LEU A 87 -5.10 -21.14 3.46
N ALA A 88 -4.00 -21.89 3.55
CA ALA A 88 -3.86 -22.99 4.52
C ALA A 88 -4.01 -22.50 5.97
N VAL A 89 -3.31 -21.41 6.32
CA VAL A 89 -3.35 -20.84 7.68
C VAL A 89 -4.75 -20.33 8.01
N SER A 90 -5.33 -19.51 7.13
CA SER A 90 -6.64 -18.92 7.39
C SER A 90 -7.76 -19.98 7.41
N ALA A 91 -7.75 -20.92 6.47
CA ALA A 91 -8.72 -22.02 6.44
C ALA A 91 -8.65 -22.89 7.68
N LEU A 92 -7.44 -23.24 8.12
CA LEU A 92 -7.26 -24.03 9.36
C LEU A 92 -7.68 -23.21 10.59
N GLU A 93 -7.39 -21.91 10.65
CA GLU A 93 -7.85 -21.03 11.73
C GLU A 93 -9.38 -21.07 11.85
N GLN A 94 -10.11 -20.93 10.73
CA GLN A 94 -11.57 -21.02 10.71
C GLN A 94 -12.09 -22.42 11.10
N HIS A 95 -11.39 -23.47 10.66
CA HIS A 95 -11.71 -24.84 11.07
C HIS A 95 -11.54 -25.05 12.57
N LEU A 96 -10.46 -24.54 13.16
CA LEU A 96 -10.21 -24.64 14.61
C LEU A 96 -11.24 -23.82 15.42
N ILE A 97 -11.67 -22.67 14.92
CA ILE A 97 -12.73 -21.85 15.53
C ILE A 97 -14.06 -22.61 15.50
N SER A 98 -14.47 -23.12 14.35
CA SER A 98 -15.74 -23.83 14.16
C SER A 98 -15.83 -25.11 15.00
N THR A 99 -14.69 -25.82 15.17
CA THR A 99 -14.57 -27.01 15.98
C THR A 99 -14.27 -26.73 17.46
N ARG A 100 -14.18 -25.47 17.88
CA ARG A 100 -13.88 -25.00 19.26
C ARG A 100 -12.51 -25.47 19.79
N ARG A 101 -11.52 -25.61 18.92
CA ARG A 101 -10.15 -26.05 19.24
C ARG A 101 -9.10 -24.94 19.13
N ARG A 102 -9.50 -23.76 18.73
CA ARG A 102 -8.59 -22.63 18.44
C ARG A 102 -7.63 -22.32 19.59
N THR A 103 -8.11 -22.36 20.83
CA THR A 103 -7.31 -22.05 22.03
C THR A 103 -6.42 -23.20 22.50
N ALA A 104 -6.64 -24.40 21.98
CA ALA A 104 -5.89 -25.59 22.37
C ALA A 104 -4.65 -25.85 21.51
N VAL A 105 -4.54 -25.17 20.36
CA VAL A 105 -3.49 -25.45 19.37
C VAL A 105 -2.83 -24.14 18.93
N SER A 106 -1.51 -24.17 18.78
CA SER A 106 -0.71 -23.10 18.18
C SER A 106 -0.21 -23.54 16.80
N MET A 107 -0.33 -22.66 15.79
CA MET A 107 0.14 -22.92 14.43
C MET A 107 1.50 -22.26 14.20
N ILE A 108 2.47 -23.02 13.76
CA ILE A 108 3.75 -22.56 13.22
C ILE A 108 3.76 -22.91 11.74
N LEU A 109 4.23 -22.00 10.93
CA LEU A 109 4.28 -22.20 9.48
C LEU A 109 5.72 -22.32 9.01
N GLU A 110 6.05 -23.40 8.31
CA GLU A 110 7.29 -23.60 7.56
C GLU A 110 6.94 -23.53 6.08
N THR A 111 7.38 -22.44 5.39
CA THR A 111 6.90 -22.19 4.03
C THR A 111 7.87 -21.41 3.17
N ALA A 112 7.79 -21.68 1.86
CA ALA A 112 8.54 -20.99 0.82
C ALA A 112 7.90 -19.66 0.38
N ASP A 113 6.61 -19.42 0.68
CA ASP A 113 5.85 -18.31 0.10
C ASP A 113 6.29 -16.90 0.54
N PRO A 114 6.52 -16.61 1.83
CA PRO A 114 6.72 -15.24 2.28
C PRO A 114 8.13 -14.74 1.95
N ARG A 115 8.21 -13.55 1.34
CA ARG A 115 9.45 -12.90 0.92
C ARG A 115 9.59 -11.48 1.45
N ASP A 116 8.48 -10.73 1.52
CA ASP A 116 8.47 -9.36 2.00
C ASP A 116 7.58 -9.18 3.24
N VAL A 117 7.65 -7.99 3.84
CA VAL A 117 6.96 -7.65 5.08
C VAL A 117 5.45 -7.87 5.00
N HIS A 118 4.83 -7.59 3.85
CA HIS A 118 3.39 -7.72 3.68
C HIS A 118 2.95 -9.19 3.79
N HIS A 119 3.70 -10.11 3.21
CA HIS A 119 3.41 -11.55 3.30
C HIS A 119 3.45 -12.04 4.76
N PHE A 120 4.48 -11.63 5.51
CA PHE A 120 4.59 -12.00 6.94
C PHE A 120 3.47 -11.37 7.78
N ALA A 121 3.14 -10.11 7.51
CA ALA A 121 2.05 -9.43 8.19
C ALA A 121 0.71 -10.13 7.98
N LEU A 122 0.42 -10.58 6.75
CA LEU A 122 -0.79 -11.35 6.43
C LEU A 122 -0.81 -12.68 7.19
N LEU A 123 0.25 -13.49 7.09
CA LEU A 123 0.30 -14.81 7.73
C LEU A 123 0.11 -14.72 9.24
N LEU A 124 0.76 -13.76 9.90
CA LEU A 124 0.58 -13.52 11.34
C LEU A 124 -0.85 -13.02 11.64
N GLY A 125 -1.39 -12.13 10.79
CA GLY A 125 -2.74 -11.59 10.96
C GLY A 125 -3.83 -12.65 10.83
N TYR A 126 -3.62 -13.68 10.01
CA TYR A 126 -4.58 -14.76 9.79
C TYR A 126 -4.37 -16.01 10.66
N GLY A 127 -3.44 -15.98 11.62
CA GLY A 127 -3.42 -17.01 12.67
C GLY A 127 -2.10 -17.72 12.92
N ALA A 128 -1.07 -17.55 12.07
CA ALA A 128 0.25 -18.11 12.34
C ALA A 128 0.85 -17.48 13.61
N ARG A 129 1.38 -18.30 14.52
CA ARG A 129 2.08 -17.83 15.72
C ARG A 129 3.54 -17.53 15.47
N ALA A 130 4.15 -18.30 14.58
CA ALA A 130 5.51 -18.10 14.10
C ALA A 130 5.66 -18.62 12.68
N ILE A 131 6.64 -18.13 11.96
CA ILE A 131 6.89 -18.44 10.55
C ILE A 131 8.36 -18.72 10.36
N ASN A 132 8.68 -19.86 9.74
CA ASN A 132 10.00 -20.18 9.21
C ASN A 132 9.98 -20.01 7.69
N PRO A 133 10.56 -18.94 7.13
CA PRO A 133 10.61 -18.67 5.69
C PRO A 133 11.83 -19.38 5.07
N TYR A 134 11.83 -20.70 5.07
CA TYR A 134 13.04 -21.46 4.77
C TYR A 134 13.65 -21.14 3.40
N LEU A 135 12.83 -20.96 2.36
CA LEU A 135 13.34 -20.65 1.01
C LEU A 135 13.96 -19.25 0.95
N ALA A 136 13.38 -18.27 1.63
CA ALA A 136 13.97 -16.94 1.70
C ALA A 136 15.34 -16.96 2.41
N LEU A 137 15.49 -17.80 3.45
CA LEU A 137 16.78 -17.99 4.13
C LEU A 137 17.79 -18.71 3.22
N GLU A 138 17.37 -19.74 2.49
CA GLU A 138 18.20 -20.44 1.50
C GLU A 138 18.63 -19.52 0.36
N CYS A 139 17.77 -18.60 -0.10
CA CYS A 139 18.16 -17.58 -1.07
C CYS A 139 19.22 -16.60 -0.53
N VAL A 140 19.20 -16.25 0.76
CA VAL A 140 20.26 -15.44 1.40
C VAL A 140 21.58 -16.18 1.34
N ASP A 141 21.56 -17.49 1.62
CA ASP A 141 22.76 -18.34 1.55
C ASP A 141 23.32 -18.40 0.12
N GLU A 142 22.47 -18.61 -0.88
CA GLU A 142 22.86 -18.65 -2.29
C GLU A 142 23.52 -17.34 -2.75
N VAL A 143 22.99 -16.19 -2.32
CA VAL A 143 23.57 -14.87 -2.65
C VAL A 143 24.99 -14.73 -2.09
N ILE A 144 25.26 -15.30 -0.90
CA ILE A 144 26.61 -15.34 -0.30
C ILE A 144 27.51 -16.30 -1.08
N GLU A 145 27.04 -17.51 -1.39
CA GLU A 145 27.79 -18.52 -2.13
C GLU A 145 28.20 -18.04 -3.53
N LYS A 146 27.34 -17.24 -4.19
CA LYS A 146 27.63 -16.59 -5.47
C LYS A 146 28.57 -15.36 -5.35
N GLY A 147 29.00 -15.00 -4.13
CA GLY A 147 29.88 -13.86 -3.90
C GLY A 147 29.21 -12.49 -4.13
N LEU A 148 27.87 -12.43 -4.17
CA LEU A 148 27.12 -11.20 -4.35
C LEU A 148 26.91 -10.44 -3.04
N LEU A 149 27.12 -11.11 -1.90
CA LEU A 149 27.09 -10.54 -0.56
C LEU A 149 28.29 -11.05 0.23
N ASP A 150 29.21 -10.14 0.58
CA ASP A 150 30.35 -10.44 1.45
C ASP A 150 29.94 -10.29 2.92
N LYS A 151 29.35 -11.35 3.48
CA LYS A 151 28.90 -11.39 4.85
C LYS A 151 28.85 -12.82 5.39
N ASP A 152 29.07 -12.95 6.71
CA ASP A 152 28.81 -14.21 7.40
C ASP A 152 27.36 -14.66 7.25
N ARG A 153 27.16 -15.94 6.95
CA ARG A 153 25.84 -16.55 6.70
C ARG A 153 24.84 -16.28 7.83
N HIS A 154 25.24 -16.60 9.05
CA HIS A 154 24.35 -16.42 10.21
C HIS A 154 24.01 -14.94 10.43
N ALA A 155 25.01 -14.05 10.27
CA ALA A 155 24.79 -12.61 10.38
C ALA A 155 23.82 -12.09 9.30
N ALA A 156 23.89 -12.58 8.07
CA ALA A 156 23.00 -12.20 6.98
C ALA A 156 21.56 -12.70 7.21
N GLU A 157 21.39 -13.97 7.62
CA GLU A 157 20.08 -14.51 8.03
C GLU A 157 19.45 -13.68 9.16
N GLN A 158 20.24 -13.32 10.18
CA GLN A 158 19.75 -12.50 11.30
C GLN A 158 19.39 -11.08 10.87
N ASP A 159 20.07 -10.51 9.88
CA ASP A 159 19.71 -9.20 9.32
C ASP A 159 18.38 -9.26 8.57
N TYR A 160 18.17 -10.30 7.75
CA TYR A 160 16.92 -10.53 7.07
C TYR A 160 15.76 -10.67 8.08
N ILE A 161 15.92 -11.52 9.10
CA ILE A 161 14.91 -11.71 10.14
C ILE A 161 14.63 -10.39 10.88
N ARG A 162 15.66 -9.62 11.24
CA ARG A 162 15.47 -8.30 11.89
C ARG A 162 14.72 -7.32 11.00
N ALA A 163 15.02 -7.28 9.71
CA ALA A 163 14.35 -6.42 8.75
C ALA A 163 12.85 -6.75 8.66
N VAL A 164 12.51 -8.04 8.56
CA VAL A 164 11.12 -8.50 8.55
C VAL A 164 10.40 -8.15 9.85
N VAL A 165 10.99 -8.46 11.00
CA VAL A 165 10.42 -8.14 12.32
C VAL A 165 10.20 -6.63 12.49
N SER A 166 11.16 -5.81 12.09
CA SER A 166 11.03 -4.35 12.11
C SER A 166 9.89 -3.88 11.22
N GLY A 167 9.75 -4.47 10.03
CA GLY A 167 8.67 -4.17 9.11
C GLY A 167 7.30 -4.53 9.66
N VAL A 168 7.13 -5.75 10.19
CA VAL A 168 5.88 -6.19 10.83
C VAL A 168 5.52 -5.31 12.03
N SER A 169 6.52 -4.93 12.84
CA SER A 169 6.32 -4.01 13.96
C SER A 169 5.81 -2.65 13.50
N ARG A 170 6.29 -2.14 12.37
CA ARG A 170 5.79 -0.90 11.77
C ARG A 170 4.34 -1.02 11.30
N VAL A 171 3.97 -2.15 10.66
CA VAL A 171 2.59 -2.42 10.26
C VAL A 171 1.67 -2.43 11.48
N ALA A 172 2.01 -3.17 12.52
CA ALA A 172 1.24 -3.23 13.77
C ALA A 172 1.12 -1.84 14.43
N SER A 173 2.23 -1.10 14.48
CA SER A 173 2.27 0.27 15.04
C SER A 173 1.35 1.23 14.30
N LYS A 174 1.30 1.18 12.96
CA LYS A 174 0.38 1.99 12.15
C LYS A 174 -1.10 1.68 12.46
N MET A 175 -1.40 0.45 12.82
CA MET A 175 -2.73 0.01 13.22
C MET A 175 -3.03 0.27 14.71
N GLY A 176 -2.09 0.84 15.46
CA GLY A 176 -2.23 1.06 16.90
C GLY A 176 -2.19 -0.22 17.73
N ILE A 177 -1.65 -1.31 17.18
CA ILE A 177 -1.60 -2.63 17.83
C ILE A 177 -0.19 -2.86 18.39
N SER A 178 -0.08 -3.09 19.68
CA SER A 178 1.20 -3.20 20.40
C SER A 178 1.63 -4.63 20.71
N VAL A 179 0.75 -5.62 20.55
CA VAL A 179 1.04 -7.03 20.85
C VAL A 179 0.51 -7.96 19.75
N LEU A 180 1.27 -9.01 19.42
CA LEU A 180 0.89 -9.96 18.36
C LEU A 180 -0.43 -10.68 18.61
N GLN A 181 -0.78 -10.96 19.87
CA GLN A 181 -2.06 -11.60 20.20
C GLN A 181 -3.25 -10.75 19.77
N SER A 182 -3.14 -9.42 19.86
CA SER A 182 -4.18 -8.50 19.40
C SER A 182 -4.11 -8.24 17.89
N TYR A 183 -2.98 -8.54 17.25
CA TYR A 183 -2.81 -8.43 15.82
C TYR A 183 -3.49 -9.58 15.06
N GLN A 184 -3.48 -10.78 15.65
CA GLN A 184 -4.12 -11.95 15.07
C GLN A 184 -5.64 -11.78 15.05
N SER A 185 -6.24 -12.02 13.88
CA SER A 185 -7.68 -11.84 13.62
C SER A 185 -8.19 -10.41 13.85
N ALA A 186 -7.32 -9.40 13.75
CA ALA A 186 -7.69 -7.98 13.91
C ALA A 186 -8.49 -7.42 12.71
N GLN A 187 -8.66 -8.19 11.63
CA GLN A 187 -9.45 -7.81 10.45
C GLN A 187 -8.99 -6.49 9.80
N ILE A 188 -7.70 -6.26 9.77
CA ILE A 188 -7.07 -5.04 9.23
C ILE A 188 -6.74 -5.12 7.74
N PHE A 189 -7.05 -6.22 7.09
CA PHE A 189 -6.82 -6.46 5.67
C PHE A 189 -8.13 -6.42 4.89
N GLU A 190 -8.04 -6.07 3.61
CA GLU A 190 -9.11 -6.12 2.65
C GLU A 190 -8.73 -7.11 1.54
N ALA A 191 -9.67 -7.97 1.15
CA ALA A 191 -9.52 -8.85 0.01
C ALA A 191 -10.00 -8.15 -1.25
N VAL A 192 -9.18 -8.18 -2.29
CA VAL A 192 -9.49 -7.60 -3.61
C VAL A 192 -9.36 -8.69 -4.65
N GLY A 193 -10.43 -8.92 -5.43
CA GLY A 193 -10.42 -9.89 -6.51
C GLY A 193 -10.57 -11.35 -6.07
N ILE A 194 -11.10 -11.62 -4.87
CA ILE A 194 -11.41 -12.95 -4.38
C ILE A 194 -12.94 -13.13 -4.29
N ARG A 195 -13.44 -14.24 -4.77
CA ARG A 195 -14.86 -14.57 -4.78
C ARG A 195 -15.41 -14.69 -3.35
N ARG A 196 -16.65 -14.26 -3.18
CA ARG A 196 -17.27 -14.11 -1.86
C ARG A 196 -17.39 -15.41 -1.09
N ASP A 197 -17.68 -16.53 -1.75
CA ASP A 197 -17.77 -17.87 -1.12
C ASP A 197 -16.43 -18.31 -0.51
N VAL A 198 -15.30 -18.00 -1.16
CA VAL A 198 -13.95 -18.23 -0.63
C VAL A 198 -13.71 -17.38 0.62
N ILE A 199 -14.11 -16.10 0.57
CA ILE A 199 -13.96 -15.19 1.72
C ILE A 199 -14.82 -15.67 2.90
N GLU A 200 -16.09 -15.97 2.69
CA GLU A 200 -16.99 -16.39 3.76
C GLU A 200 -16.55 -17.70 4.41
N LYS A 201 -16.00 -18.63 3.63
CA LYS A 201 -15.61 -19.96 4.12
C LYS A 201 -14.23 -19.99 4.77
N TYR A 202 -13.23 -19.30 4.16
CA TYR A 202 -11.83 -19.44 4.54
C TYR A 202 -11.19 -18.16 5.10
N PHE A 203 -11.77 -17.00 4.86
CA PHE A 203 -11.31 -15.70 5.34
C PHE A 203 -12.44 -14.94 6.05
N THR A 204 -13.21 -15.63 6.83
CA THR A 204 -14.44 -15.14 7.48
C THR A 204 -14.23 -13.74 8.09
N ASN A 205 -15.19 -12.84 7.82
CA ASN A 205 -15.19 -11.44 8.23
C ASN A 205 -14.11 -10.54 7.57
N THR A 206 -13.31 -11.03 6.65
CA THR A 206 -12.45 -10.16 5.84
C THR A 206 -13.30 -9.28 4.94
N VAL A 207 -13.05 -7.97 4.95
CA VAL A 207 -13.75 -7.03 4.09
C VAL A 207 -13.39 -7.31 2.63
N SER A 208 -14.40 -7.46 1.78
CA SER A 208 -14.21 -7.61 0.33
C SER A 208 -15.28 -6.80 -0.41
N ARG A 209 -14.83 -5.84 -1.22
CA ARG A 209 -15.69 -4.97 -2.04
C ARG A 209 -15.63 -5.33 -3.52
N VAL A 210 -14.58 -6.04 -3.92
CA VAL A 210 -14.34 -6.46 -5.30
C VAL A 210 -14.20 -7.96 -5.31
N GLY A 211 -15.18 -8.66 -5.88
CA GLY A 211 -15.13 -10.09 -6.12
C GLY A 211 -14.18 -10.46 -7.26
N GLY A 212 -14.02 -11.75 -7.51
CA GLY A 212 -13.10 -12.23 -8.57
C GLY A 212 -12.97 -13.73 -8.58
N ILE A 213 -11.75 -14.23 -8.42
CA ILE A 213 -11.38 -15.65 -8.57
C ILE A 213 -11.84 -16.50 -7.39
N GLY A 214 -12.19 -17.75 -7.66
CA GLY A 214 -12.51 -18.79 -6.68
C GLY A 214 -11.35 -19.76 -6.46
N LEU A 215 -11.64 -20.87 -5.79
CA LEU A 215 -10.61 -21.89 -5.50
C LEU A 215 -10.07 -22.55 -6.76
N GLU A 216 -10.89 -22.67 -7.80
CA GLU A 216 -10.51 -23.29 -9.07
C GLU A 216 -9.41 -22.47 -9.74
N GLU A 217 -9.62 -21.17 -9.89
CA GLU A 217 -8.65 -20.27 -10.52
C GLU A 217 -7.39 -20.07 -9.64
N ILE A 218 -7.55 -20.13 -8.31
CA ILE A 218 -6.39 -20.16 -7.39
C ILE A 218 -5.57 -21.43 -7.65
N ASN A 219 -6.23 -22.57 -7.80
CA ASN A 219 -5.57 -23.84 -8.11
C ASN A 219 -4.87 -23.82 -9.47
N GLU A 220 -5.52 -23.27 -10.49
CA GLU A 220 -4.91 -23.07 -11.82
C GLU A 220 -3.63 -22.21 -11.73
N GLY A 221 -3.66 -21.16 -10.93
CA GLY A 221 -2.48 -20.32 -10.65
C GLY A 221 -1.36 -21.08 -9.92
N VAL A 222 -1.69 -22.03 -9.04
CA VAL A 222 -0.70 -22.91 -8.40
C VAL A 222 -0.13 -23.88 -9.43
N MET A 223 -0.97 -24.54 -10.24
CA MET A 223 -0.57 -25.46 -11.30
C MET A 223 0.35 -24.77 -12.31
N TYR A 224 -0.01 -23.59 -12.76
CA TYR A 224 0.81 -22.83 -13.72
C TYR A 224 2.24 -22.57 -13.20
N ARG A 225 2.39 -22.19 -11.94
CA ARG A 225 3.71 -21.99 -11.32
C ARG A 225 4.47 -23.30 -11.14
N HIS A 226 3.75 -24.36 -10.78
CA HIS A 226 4.32 -25.69 -10.63
C HIS A 226 4.81 -26.24 -11.97
N ASP A 227 4.00 -26.13 -13.03
CA ASP A 227 4.35 -26.59 -14.37
C ASP A 227 5.60 -25.86 -14.89
N ARG A 228 5.73 -24.57 -14.64
CA ARG A 228 6.96 -23.83 -14.97
C ARG A 228 8.19 -24.29 -14.20
N ALA A 229 8.01 -24.79 -12.98
CA ALA A 229 9.13 -25.23 -12.15
C ALA A 229 9.56 -26.69 -12.45
N PHE A 230 8.62 -27.51 -12.89
CA PHE A 230 8.81 -28.97 -13.06
C PHE A 230 8.45 -29.47 -14.47
N ASP A 231 8.40 -28.61 -15.48
CA ASP A 231 8.13 -29.03 -16.86
C ASP A 231 9.28 -29.88 -17.37
N PRO A 232 9.06 -31.20 -17.58
CA PRO A 232 10.11 -32.10 -18.06
C PRO A 232 10.50 -31.86 -19.51
N LEU A 233 9.70 -31.08 -20.27
CA LEU A 233 9.98 -30.70 -21.65
C LEU A 233 10.65 -29.32 -21.73
N ASP A 234 10.76 -28.61 -20.64
CA ASP A 234 11.50 -27.36 -20.56
C ASP A 234 12.99 -27.67 -20.55
N LEU A 235 13.51 -27.89 -21.76
CA LEU A 235 14.94 -28.03 -21.99
C LEU A 235 15.70 -26.70 -21.85
N GLU A 236 15.10 -25.71 -21.23
CA GLU A 236 15.72 -24.39 -21.05
C GLU A 236 16.98 -24.52 -20.22
N THR A 237 18.07 -24.25 -20.86
CA THR A 237 19.35 -24.02 -20.23
C THR A 237 19.44 -22.64 -19.60
N ASP A 238 18.45 -21.79 -19.81
CA ASP A 238 18.39 -20.44 -19.25
C ASP A 238 17.73 -20.47 -17.86
N THR A 239 18.56 -20.38 -16.84
CA THR A 239 18.16 -20.29 -15.43
C THR A 239 17.88 -18.86 -14.99
N THR A 240 17.88 -17.87 -15.90
CA THR A 240 17.58 -16.49 -15.54
C THR A 240 16.10 -16.32 -15.23
N LEU A 241 15.82 -15.68 -14.09
CA LEU A 241 14.46 -15.33 -13.74
C LEU A 241 14.02 -14.07 -14.50
N ASP A 242 12.80 -14.10 -14.99
CA ASP A 242 12.16 -12.91 -15.55
C ASP A 242 12.15 -11.78 -14.52
N SER A 243 12.53 -10.58 -14.96
CA SER A 243 12.38 -9.40 -14.10
C SER A 243 10.91 -9.15 -13.83
N ILE A 244 10.52 -9.04 -12.57
CA ILE A 244 9.16 -8.61 -12.18
C ILE A 244 8.87 -7.16 -12.59
N GLY A 245 9.90 -6.41 -13.01
CA GLY A 245 9.77 -5.08 -13.61
C GLY A 245 9.27 -3.99 -12.68
N CYS A 246 9.33 -4.16 -11.37
CA CYS A 246 8.84 -3.19 -10.40
C CYS A 246 9.41 -1.77 -10.56
N HIS A 247 10.62 -1.64 -11.12
CA HIS A 247 11.29 -0.36 -11.29
C HIS A 247 12.01 -0.24 -12.65
N ARG A 248 11.68 -1.09 -13.61
CA ARG A 248 12.30 -1.11 -14.93
C ARG A 248 11.23 -1.32 -16.00
N LEU A 249 11.38 -0.61 -17.11
CA LEU A 249 10.58 -0.86 -18.30
C LEU A 249 10.90 -2.27 -18.82
N ARG A 250 9.88 -3.07 -19.04
CA ARG A 250 9.96 -4.32 -19.77
C ARG A 250 9.71 -4.03 -21.25
N SER A 251 10.41 -4.73 -22.13
CA SER A 251 10.23 -4.65 -23.58
C SER A 251 10.02 -6.03 -24.14
N GLY A 252 9.19 -6.17 -25.16
CA GLY A 252 8.89 -7.43 -25.84
C GLY A 252 7.39 -7.57 -26.15
N PRO A 253 7.01 -8.51 -27.02
CA PRO A 253 5.62 -8.66 -27.46
C PRO A 253 4.66 -9.06 -26.35
N ASP A 254 5.12 -9.81 -25.35
CA ASP A 254 4.31 -10.34 -24.25
C ASP A 254 4.48 -9.53 -22.96
N LYS A 255 5.06 -8.33 -23.04
CA LYS A 255 5.28 -7.49 -21.87
C LYS A 255 4.23 -6.40 -21.79
N GLU A 256 3.90 -6.04 -20.55
CA GLU A 256 2.96 -4.99 -20.24
C GLU A 256 3.42 -3.65 -20.80
N ASP A 257 2.54 -2.95 -21.50
CA ASP A 257 2.78 -1.62 -22.03
C ASP A 257 2.36 -0.55 -21.02
N HIS A 258 3.04 0.59 -21.03
CA HIS A 258 2.80 1.70 -20.13
C HIS A 258 2.70 3.01 -20.88
N MET A 259 1.74 3.85 -20.51
CA MET A 259 1.58 5.19 -21.09
C MET A 259 2.84 6.05 -20.92
N TYR A 260 3.49 5.97 -19.76
CA TYR A 260 4.75 6.67 -19.48
C TYR A 260 5.92 5.72 -19.72
N ASN A 261 6.43 5.75 -20.94
CA ASN A 261 7.59 4.98 -21.40
C ASN A 261 8.69 5.91 -21.93
N PRO A 262 9.88 5.41 -22.28
CA PRO A 262 10.97 6.25 -22.78
C PRO A 262 10.62 7.10 -24.00
N LEU A 263 9.74 6.64 -24.89
CA LEU A 263 9.34 7.39 -26.07
C LEU A 263 8.49 8.59 -25.70
N THR A 264 7.42 8.36 -24.90
CA THR A 264 6.51 9.43 -24.48
C THR A 264 7.23 10.47 -23.61
N ILE A 265 8.07 10.02 -22.68
CA ILE A 265 8.86 10.92 -21.81
C ILE A 265 9.84 11.75 -22.64
N THR A 266 10.56 11.14 -23.57
CA THR A 266 11.52 11.83 -24.44
C THR A 266 10.83 12.83 -25.36
N ALA A 267 9.68 12.47 -25.94
CA ALA A 267 8.89 13.36 -26.78
C ALA A 267 8.45 14.62 -26.01
N LEU A 268 7.90 14.43 -24.79
CA LEU A 268 7.51 15.54 -23.93
C LEU A 268 8.71 16.45 -23.58
N GLN A 269 9.83 15.86 -23.15
CA GLN A 269 11.02 16.61 -22.78
C GLN A 269 11.57 17.43 -23.95
N ARG A 270 11.59 16.88 -25.17
CA ARG A 270 12.01 17.60 -26.37
C ARG A 270 11.05 18.75 -26.69
N ALA A 271 9.75 18.49 -26.68
CA ALA A 271 8.73 19.50 -26.93
C ALA A 271 8.89 20.71 -25.99
N VAL A 272 9.08 20.45 -24.70
CA VAL A 272 9.22 21.49 -23.67
C VAL A 272 10.55 22.26 -23.80
N ARG A 273 11.67 21.53 -23.98
CA ARG A 273 13.01 22.16 -24.09
C ARG A 273 13.16 23.07 -25.34
N GLU A 274 12.56 22.64 -26.45
CA GLU A 274 12.63 23.36 -27.71
C GLU A 274 11.48 24.37 -27.88
N GLY A 275 10.49 24.37 -26.98
CA GLY A 275 9.29 25.20 -27.10
C GLY A 275 8.48 24.92 -28.36
N SER A 276 8.53 23.68 -28.87
CA SER A 276 7.96 23.25 -30.14
C SER A 276 6.57 22.66 -29.98
N MET A 277 5.57 23.34 -30.53
CA MET A 277 4.20 22.87 -30.59
C MET A 277 4.05 21.63 -31.50
N GLU A 278 4.85 21.52 -32.54
CA GLU A 278 4.86 20.35 -33.43
C GLU A 278 5.27 19.11 -32.66
N LYS A 279 6.37 19.17 -31.90
CA LYS A 279 6.81 18.05 -31.03
C LYS A 279 5.85 17.77 -29.87
N PHE A 280 5.14 18.76 -29.40
CA PHE A 280 4.10 18.55 -28.41
C PHE A 280 2.91 17.75 -28.99
N ARG A 281 2.55 17.98 -30.26
CA ARG A 281 1.55 17.16 -30.96
C ARG A 281 2.01 15.73 -31.17
N GLU A 282 3.31 15.50 -31.46
CA GLU A 282 3.87 14.13 -31.50
C GLU A 282 3.71 13.43 -30.15
N TYR A 283 4.03 14.12 -29.07
CA TYR A 283 3.82 13.60 -27.71
C TYR A 283 2.34 13.27 -27.46
N THR A 284 1.44 14.19 -27.79
CA THR A 284 -0.02 13.99 -27.61
C THR A 284 -0.50 12.79 -28.39
N ALA A 285 -0.08 12.61 -29.64
CA ALA A 285 -0.44 11.46 -30.45
C ALA A 285 0.02 10.12 -29.84
N LEU A 286 1.18 10.09 -29.17
CA LEU A 286 1.69 8.89 -28.49
C LEU A 286 0.90 8.57 -27.20
N VAL A 287 0.42 9.59 -26.49
CA VAL A 287 -0.29 9.41 -25.21
C VAL A 287 -1.77 9.11 -25.42
N ASP A 288 -2.37 9.74 -26.43
CA ASP A 288 -3.80 9.61 -26.76
C ASP A 288 -4.06 8.49 -27.79
N ASP A 289 -3.13 7.54 -27.94
CA ASP A 289 -3.30 6.39 -28.81
C ASP A 289 -4.43 5.48 -28.28
N GLU A 290 -5.60 5.62 -28.91
CA GLU A 290 -6.83 4.89 -28.55
C GLU A 290 -6.71 3.37 -28.80
N THR A 291 -5.70 2.92 -29.56
CA THR A 291 -5.46 1.50 -29.80
C THR A 291 -4.82 0.81 -28.59
N LYS A 292 -4.30 1.60 -27.63
CA LYS A 292 -3.60 1.13 -26.42
C LYS A 292 -4.09 1.83 -25.16
N PRO A 293 -5.31 1.55 -24.70
CA PRO A 293 -5.84 2.17 -23.50
C PRO A 293 -5.11 1.68 -22.24
N HIS A 294 -4.31 2.55 -21.63
CA HIS A 294 -3.55 2.24 -20.40
C HIS A 294 -4.27 2.63 -19.11
N THR A 295 -5.39 3.32 -19.22
CA THR A 295 -6.16 3.82 -18.07
C THR A 295 -7.65 3.56 -18.29
N LEU A 296 -8.44 3.55 -17.20
CA LEU A 296 -9.90 3.45 -17.30
C LEU A 296 -10.49 4.56 -18.17
N ARG A 297 -9.90 5.77 -18.17
CA ARG A 297 -10.32 6.86 -19.03
C ARG A 297 -10.16 6.52 -20.52
N GLY A 298 -9.09 5.80 -20.87
CA GLY A 298 -8.82 5.39 -22.26
C GLY A 298 -9.83 4.39 -22.82
N VAL A 299 -10.62 3.71 -21.96
CA VAL A 299 -11.68 2.78 -22.38
C VAL A 299 -13.07 3.42 -22.35
N LEU A 300 -13.18 4.71 -22.03
CA LEU A 300 -14.44 5.45 -22.02
C LEU A 300 -14.56 6.31 -23.29
N GLU A 301 -15.74 6.37 -23.82
CA GLU A 301 -16.11 7.22 -24.95
C GLU A 301 -17.15 8.26 -24.55
N PHE A 302 -17.23 9.35 -25.30
CA PHE A 302 -18.29 10.32 -25.14
C PHE A 302 -19.56 9.81 -25.80
N ALA A 303 -20.70 9.92 -25.15
CA ALA A 303 -22.01 9.51 -25.67
C ALA A 303 -22.59 10.59 -26.61
N PHE A 304 -21.85 10.94 -27.66
CA PHE A 304 -22.27 11.99 -28.60
C PHE A 304 -23.58 11.68 -29.33
N ASP A 305 -23.89 10.40 -29.53
CA ASP A 305 -25.13 9.91 -30.11
C ASP A 305 -26.34 10.15 -29.21
N GLN A 306 -26.15 10.39 -27.92
CA GLN A 306 -27.16 10.65 -26.92
C GLN A 306 -27.29 12.14 -26.59
N CYS A 307 -26.50 12.99 -27.20
CA CYS A 307 -26.45 14.42 -26.93
C CYS A 307 -27.10 15.24 -28.06
N THR A 308 -27.86 16.28 -27.72
CA THR A 308 -28.29 17.28 -28.71
C THR A 308 -27.18 18.28 -28.92
N PRO A 309 -26.68 18.48 -30.16
CA PRO A 309 -25.68 19.48 -30.45
C PRO A 309 -26.15 20.90 -30.09
N VAL A 310 -25.28 21.72 -29.55
CA VAL A 310 -25.53 23.14 -29.27
C VAL A 310 -24.71 24.01 -30.24
N PRO A 311 -25.18 25.22 -30.57
CA PRO A 311 -24.41 26.17 -31.38
C PRO A 311 -23.03 26.45 -30.75
N LEU A 312 -22.00 26.66 -31.58
CA LEU A 312 -20.64 26.89 -31.11
C LEU A 312 -20.52 28.14 -30.22
N GLU A 313 -21.32 29.16 -30.47
CA GLU A 313 -21.38 30.38 -29.67
C GLU A 313 -21.94 30.18 -28.24
N GLU A 314 -22.63 29.08 -28.02
CA GLU A 314 -23.11 28.68 -26.68
C GLU A 314 -22.11 27.80 -25.94
N VAL A 315 -21.07 27.31 -26.62
CA VAL A 315 -20.00 26.51 -26.01
C VAL A 315 -19.06 27.42 -25.23
N GLU A 316 -18.77 27.06 -23.98
CA GLU A 316 -17.84 27.79 -23.13
C GLU A 316 -16.43 27.77 -23.72
N SER A 317 -15.76 28.92 -23.74
CA SER A 317 -14.41 29.04 -24.30
C SER A 317 -13.37 28.28 -23.44
N ALA A 318 -12.28 27.84 -24.07
CA ALA A 318 -11.16 27.19 -23.39
C ALA A 318 -10.60 28.05 -22.25
N GLU A 319 -10.53 29.37 -22.44
CA GLU A 319 -10.05 30.33 -21.43
C GLU A 319 -10.94 30.35 -20.19
N GLU A 320 -12.26 30.23 -20.34
CA GLU A 320 -13.19 30.16 -19.23
C GLU A 320 -13.12 28.78 -18.52
N ILE A 321 -13.00 27.70 -19.29
CA ILE A 321 -12.84 26.34 -18.75
C ILE A 321 -11.58 26.22 -17.90
N VAL A 322 -10.44 26.73 -18.38
CA VAL A 322 -9.15 26.64 -17.69
C VAL A 322 -9.15 27.34 -16.32
N LYS A 323 -9.96 28.37 -16.11
CA LYS A 323 -10.11 29.05 -14.81
C LYS A 323 -10.57 28.11 -13.67
N ARG A 324 -11.18 26.99 -14.00
CA ARG A 324 -11.63 25.97 -13.04
C ARG A 324 -10.55 24.96 -12.69
N PHE A 325 -9.45 24.90 -13.44
CA PHE A 325 -8.38 23.95 -13.18
C PHE A 325 -7.52 24.37 -11.99
N LYS A 326 -7.11 23.38 -11.22
CA LYS A 326 -6.25 23.55 -10.04
C LYS A 326 -5.15 22.50 -10.06
N THR A 327 -3.95 22.84 -9.59
CA THR A 327 -2.91 21.82 -9.36
C THR A 327 -3.19 21.04 -8.10
N GLY A 328 -2.67 19.82 -8.01
CA GLY A 328 -2.52 19.12 -6.76
C GLY A 328 -1.63 19.91 -5.78
N ALA A 329 -1.79 19.64 -4.48
CA ALA A 329 -0.97 20.25 -3.45
C ALA A 329 0.42 19.62 -3.42
N MET A 330 1.45 20.37 -3.78
CA MET A 330 2.85 19.96 -3.73
C MET A 330 3.62 20.99 -2.89
N SER A 331 4.22 20.55 -1.78
CA SER A 331 4.78 21.46 -0.80
C SER A 331 6.18 21.95 -1.16
N TYR A 332 6.49 23.20 -0.79
CA TYR A 332 7.84 23.75 -0.84
C TYR A 332 8.78 22.95 0.05
N GLY A 333 9.77 22.30 -0.57
CA GLY A 333 10.71 21.37 0.08
C GLY A 333 10.43 19.90 -0.23
N SER A 334 9.22 19.50 -0.64
CA SER A 334 8.98 18.20 -1.28
C SER A 334 9.37 18.24 -2.76
N ILE A 335 9.15 19.37 -3.42
CA ILE A 335 9.68 19.71 -4.76
C ILE A 335 10.63 20.90 -4.63
N SER A 336 11.43 21.18 -5.68
CA SER A 336 12.35 22.30 -5.69
C SER A 336 11.60 23.65 -5.74
N GLN A 337 12.30 24.72 -5.39
CA GLN A 337 11.75 26.08 -5.46
C GLN A 337 11.33 26.44 -6.89
N GLU A 338 12.16 26.12 -7.86
CA GLU A 338 11.93 26.43 -9.27
C GLU A 338 10.68 25.71 -9.79
N ALA A 339 10.50 24.44 -9.44
CA ALA A 339 9.31 23.69 -9.83
C ALA A 339 8.05 24.24 -9.16
N HIS A 340 8.14 24.61 -7.89
CA HIS A 340 7.01 25.18 -7.14
C HIS A 340 6.59 26.56 -7.70
N GLU A 341 7.56 27.41 -8.05
CA GLU A 341 7.31 28.71 -8.66
C GLU A 341 6.79 28.57 -10.09
N CYS A 342 7.36 27.64 -10.88
CA CYS A 342 6.93 27.37 -12.25
C CYS A 342 5.45 26.95 -12.30
N LEU A 343 5.01 26.07 -11.41
CA LEU A 343 3.59 25.66 -11.31
C LEU A 343 2.68 26.86 -11.00
N ALA A 344 3.09 27.71 -10.07
CA ALA A 344 2.31 28.89 -9.70
C ALA A 344 2.21 29.87 -10.89
N GLU A 345 3.34 30.16 -11.55
CA GLU A 345 3.39 31.07 -12.69
C GLU A 345 2.57 30.54 -13.88
N ALA A 346 2.70 29.24 -14.20
CA ALA A 346 1.94 28.61 -15.29
C ALA A 346 0.44 28.75 -15.06
N MET A 347 -0.04 28.38 -13.86
CA MET A 347 -1.47 28.44 -13.53
C MET A 347 -1.98 29.89 -13.48
N ASN A 348 -1.18 30.83 -12.98
CA ASN A 348 -1.56 32.24 -12.96
C ASN A 348 -1.68 32.81 -14.38
N ARG A 349 -0.78 32.45 -15.29
CA ARG A 349 -0.85 32.85 -16.72
C ARG A 349 -2.07 32.29 -17.43
N LEU A 350 -2.43 31.05 -17.13
CA LEU A 350 -3.60 30.38 -17.69
C LEU A 350 -4.93 30.81 -17.04
N GLY A 351 -4.89 31.58 -15.96
CA GLY A 351 -6.09 31.96 -15.20
C GLY A 351 -6.60 30.88 -14.22
N GLY A 352 -5.92 29.74 -14.13
CA GLY A 352 -6.20 28.70 -13.16
C GLY A 352 -5.61 28.99 -11.78
N ARG A 353 -5.47 27.97 -10.94
CA ARG A 353 -4.97 28.11 -9.56
C ARG A 353 -3.98 27.01 -9.21
N SER A 354 -2.79 27.40 -8.73
CA SER A 354 -1.86 26.46 -8.09
C SER A 354 -2.11 26.38 -6.59
N ASN A 355 -1.77 25.22 -6.01
CA ASN A 355 -1.85 24.97 -4.58
C ASN A 355 -0.44 24.94 -3.98
N SER A 356 -0.21 25.75 -2.96
CA SER A 356 1.09 25.84 -2.28
C SER A 356 1.52 24.54 -1.58
N GLY A 357 0.60 23.64 -1.30
CA GLY A 357 0.85 22.53 -0.37
C GLY A 357 1.10 23.01 1.05
N GLU A 358 1.34 22.05 1.96
CA GLU A 358 1.76 22.37 3.33
C GLU A 358 3.24 22.75 3.36
N GLY A 359 3.59 23.91 3.80
CA GLY A 359 5.00 24.31 3.90
C GLY A 359 5.21 25.79 3.70
N GLY A 360 4.15 26.51 3.42
CA GLY A 360 4.18 27.94 3.18
C GLY A 360 4.78 28.32 1.84
N GLU A 361 5.04 29.59 1.69
CA GLU A 361 5.74 30.22 0.57
C GLU A 361 6.65 31.31 1.09
N THR A 362 7.74 31.58 0.34
CA THR A 362 8.61 32.70 0.68
C THR A 362 7.86 34.02 0.57
N ARG A 363 8.17 34.97 1.46
CA ARG A 363 7.46 36.26 1.54
C ARG A 363 7.49 37.01 0.21
N GLU A 364 8.61 36.97 -0.51
CA GLU A 364 8.84 37.65 -1.78
C GLU A 364 7.92 37.18 -2.90
N ARG A 365 7.34 35.99 -2.77
CA ARG A 365 6.41 35.43 -3.76
C ARG A 365 4.96 35.89 -3.54
N LEU A 366 4.61 36.23 -2.29
CA LEU A 366 3.23 36.56 -1.95
C LEU A 366 2.74 37.77 -2.74
N GLY A 367 1.59 37.64 -3.39
CA GLY A 367 1.00 38.67 -4.25
C GLY A 367 1.65 38.85 -5.62
N THR A 368 2.65 38.04 -5.98
CA THR A 368 3.29 38.03 -7.30
C THR A 368 2.72 36.93 -8.20
N ILE A 369 3.12 36.95 -9.50
CA ILE A 369 2.76 35.89 -10.46
C ILE A 369 3.28 34.49 -10.03
N ARG A 370 4.30 34.41 -9.15
CA ARG A 370 4.88 33.19 -8.63
C ARG A 370 4.22 32.73 -7.32
N GLY A 371 3.28 33.49 -6.80
CA GLY A 371 2.50 33.11 -5.62
C GLY A 371 1.34 32.18 -5.97
N SER A 372 1.18 31.07 -5.23
CA SER A 372 0.04 30.18 -5.41
C SER A 372 -1.24 30.84 -4.88
N LYS A 373 -2.34 30.72 -5.61
CA LYS A 373 -3.64 31.27 -5.20
C LYS A 373 -4.35 30.46 -4.14
N ILE A 374 -4.06 29.15 -4.08
CA ILE A 374 -4.58 28.25 -3.04
C ILE A 374 -3.50 28.07 -1.98
N LYS A 375 -3.83 28.44 -0.74
CA LYS A 375 -2.95 28.31 0.44
C LYS A 375 -3.42 27.16 1.31
N GLN A 376 -2.57 26.13 1.45
CA GLN A 376 -2.94 24.98 2.24
C GLN A 376 -2.54 25.16 3.72
N VAL A 377 -3.45 24.74 4.61
CA VAL A 377 -3.26 24.70 6.06
C VAL A 377 -3.44 23.25 6.51
N ALA A 378 -2.35 22.63 6.96
CA ALA A 378 -2.33 21.28 7.51
C ALA A 378 -2.16 21.29 9.02
N SER A 379 -2.24 20.14 9.69
CA SER A 379 -2.12 20.06 11.15
C SER A 379 -0.79 20.60 11.69
N GLY A 380 0.30 20.44 10.94
CA GLY A 380 1.63 20.99 11.28
C GLY A 380 1.77 22.50 11.14
N ARG A 381 0.86 23.16 10.41
CA ARG A 381 0.82 24.63 10.16
C ARG A 381 2.15 25.25 9.75
N PHE A 382 3.00 24.51 9.04
CA PHE A 382 4.30 25.00 8.59
C PHE A 382 4.16 26.16 7.63
N GLY A 383 4.81 27.29 7.95
CA GLY A 383 4.81 28.50 7.14
C GLY A 383 3.47 29.24 7.06
N VAL A 384 2.52 28.93 7.92
CA VAL A 384 1.22 29.62 7.98
C VAL A 384 1.39 30.94 8.77
N THR A 385 1.38 32.05 8.03
CA THR A 385 1.45 33.41 8.59
C THR A 385 0.21 34.21 8.22
N SER A 386 -0.01 35.33 8.87
CA SER A 386 -1.10 36.26 8.50
C SER A 386 -0.97 36.73 7.06
N GLU A 387 0.25 37.06 6.59
CA GLU A 387 0.50 37.46 5.20
C GLU A 387 0.17 36.31 4.22
N TYR A 388 0.58 35.09 4.55
CA TYR A 388 0.26 33.91 3.77
C TYR A 388 -1.25 33.74 3.61
N LEU A 389 -2.01 33.79 4.71
CA LEU A 389 -3.48 33.68 4.68
C LEU A 389 -4.14 34.83 3.93
N MET A 390 -3.66 36.07 4.12
CA MET A 390 -4.21 37.25 3.46
C MET A 390 -3.95 37.27 1.95
N SER A 391 -2.90 36.62 1.47
CA SER A 391 -2.58 36.51 0.03
C SER A 391 -3.38 35.44 -0.70
N ALA A 392 -4.20 34.65 0.01
CA ALA A 392 -4.96 33.57 -0.56
C ALA A 392 -6.24 34.04 -1.28
N GLU A 393 -6.51 33.48 -2.48
CA GLU A 393 -7.85 33.47 -3.08
C GLU A 393 -8.69 32.30 -2.52
N GLU A 394 -8.00 31.22 -2.13
CA GLU A 394 -8.61 30.04 -1.53
C GLU A 394 -7.70 29.49 -0.44
N ILE A 395 -8.27 29.22 0.75
CA ILE A 395 -7.58 28.57 1.86
C ILE A 395 -8.07 27.15 1.94
N GLN A 396 -7.15 26.17 1.89
CA GLN A 396 -7.47 24.77 1.92
C GLN A 396 -7.05 24.12 3.24
N ILE A 397 -8.01 23.67 4.02
CA ILE A 397 -7.78 22.85 5.22
C ILE A 397 -7.49 21.41 4.76
N LYS A 398 -6.30 20.92 5.07
CA LYS A 398 -5.90 19.54 4.81
C LYS A 398 -6.22 18.68 6.02
N MET A 399 -7.32 17.92 5.98
CA MET A 399 -7.69 17.03 7.08
C MET A 399 -6.75 15.85 7.19
N ALA A 400 -6.45 15.17 6.07
CA ALA A 400 -5.54 14.05 6.00
C ALA A 400 -5.02 13.86 4.58
N GLN A 401 -4.15 12.86 4.37
CA GLN A 401 -3.71 12.46 3.03
C GLN A 401 -3.84 10.94 2.86
N GLY A 402 -4.42 10.51 1.72
CA GLY A 402 -4.75 9.12 1.45
C GLY A 402 -3.53 8.23 1.20
N ALA A 403 -2.45 8.79 0.66
CA ALA A 403 -1.25 8.02 0.30
C ALA A 403 -0.46 7.48 1.49
N LYS A 404 -0.64 8.04 2.67
CA LYS A 404 0.08 7.66 3.92
C LYS A 404 -0.87 7.63 5.11
N PRO A 405 -1.83 6.70 5.14
CA PRO A 405 -2.75 6.57 6.26
C PRO A 405 -1.97 6.34 7.56
N GLY A 406 -2.29 7.08 8.62
CA GLY A 406 -1.65 6.96 9.93
C GLY A 406 -0.27 7.63 10.07
N GLU A 407 0.37 8.10 8.98
CA GLU A 407 1.69 8.77 9.04
C GLU A 407 1.61 10.29 8.84
N GLY A 408 0.68 10.76 8.01
CA GLY A 408 0.56 12.16 7.63
C GLY A 408 1.67 12.68 6.73
N GLY A 409 1.85 14.01 6.72
CA GLY A 409 2.92 14.68 6.00
C GLY A 409 4.26 14.52 6.71
N HIS A 410 5.29 14.12 5.99
CA HIS A 410 6.64 13.96 6.50
C HIS A 410 7.66 14.57 5.54
N LEU A 411 8.53 15.44 6.06
CA LEU A 411 9.69 15.95 5.34
C LEU A 411 10.95 15.51 6.11
N PRO A 412 11.79 14.62 5.53
CA PRO A 412 13.02 14.16 6.16
C PRO A 412 13.98 15.30 6.44
N GLY A 413 14.72 15.25 7.55
CA GLY A 413 15.67 16.29 7.95
C GLY A 413 16.69 16.64 6.87
N GLY A 414 17.16 15.67 6.11
CA GLY A 414 18.07 15.89 4.98
C GLY A 414 17.52 16.76 3.84
N LYS A 415 16.19 16.97 3.78
CA LYS A 415 15.53 17.90 2.85
C LYS A 415 15.16 19.24 3.49
N VAL A 416 15.34 19.38 4.81
CA VAL A 416 15.05 20.63 5.52
C VAL A 416 16.28 21.53 5.48
N TYR A 417 16.58 22.07 4.29
CA TYR A 417 17.63 23.06 4.09
C TYR A 417 17.33 24.37 4.84
N PRO A 418 18.32 25.23 5.09
CA PRO A 418 18.10 26.50 5.81
C PRO A 418 16.97 27.37 5.25
N TRP A 419 16.85 27.49 3.94
CA TRP A 419 15.78 28.28 3.29
C TRP A 419 14.40 27.60 3.41
N ILE A 420 14.34 26.26 3.39
CA ILE A 420 13.10 25.52 3.64
C ILE A 420 12.67 25.70 5.10
N ALA A 421 13.61 25.54 6.02
CA ALA A 421 13.36 25.72 7.46
C ALA A 421 12.86 27.14 7.76
N HIS A 422 13.48 28.16 7.16
CA HIS A 422 13.05 29.55 7.31
C HIS A 422 11.59 29.73 6.86
N THR A 423 11.22 29.25 5.67
CA THR A 423 9.85 29.36 5.14
C THR A 423 8.85 28.58 5.96
N ARG A 424 9.22 27.40 6.45
CA ARG A 424 8.38 26.53 7.29
C ARG A 424 8.36 26.92 8.76
N MET A 425 9.13 27.93 9.16
CA MET A 425 9.31 28.34 10.58
C MET A 425 9.78 27.19 11.46
N SER A 426 10.83 26.50 11.03
CA SER A 426 11.36 25.28 11.65
C SER A 426 12.89 25.34 11.73
N THR A 427 13.49 24.27 12.26
CA THR A 427 14.96 24.14 12.42
C THR A 427 15.56 23.37 11.24
N PRO A 428 16.63 23.86 10.60
CA PRO A 428 17.33 23.14 9.54
C PRO A 428 17.83 21.76 10.00
N GLY A 429 17.74 20.75 9.13
CA GLY A 429 18.22 19.40 9.41
C GLY A 429 17.30 18.54 10.29
N VAL A 430 16.24 19.11 10.85
CA VAL A 430 15.29 18.37 11.70
C VAL A 430 14.08 17.94 10.85
N SER A 431 13.73 16.65 10.93
CA SER A 431 12.55 16.11 10.23
C SER A 431 11.25 16.77 10.73
N LEU A 432 10.34 17.03 9.80
CA LEU A 432 9.05 17.66 10.07
C LEU A 432 7.92 16.68 9.84
N ILE A 433 6.97 16.63 10.77
CA ILE A 433 5.79 15.77 10.71
C ILE A 433 4.54 16.63 10.85
N SER A 434 3.56 16.38 9.99
CA SER A 434 2.23 16.93 10.04
C SER A 434 1.24 15.78 10.29
N PRO A 435 0.82 15.55 11.54
CA PRO A 435 0.02 14.35 11.87
C PRO A 435 -1.31 14.29 11.11
N PRO A 436 -1.78 13.11 10.71
CA PRO A 436 -3.13 12.85 10.25
C PRO A 436 -3.96 12.20 11.39
N PRO A 437 -5.26 12.42 11.42
CA PRO A 437 -5.97 13.56 10.85
C PRO A 437 -5.48 14.88 11.43
N HIS A 438 -6.06 16.00 11.01
CA HIS A 438 -5.75 17.31 11.57
C HIS A 438 -5.88 17.25 13.10
N HIS A 439 -4.78 17.38 13.86
CA HIS A 439 -4.66 16.88 15.24
C HIS A 439 -5.51 17.61 16.28
N ASP A 440 -6.06 18.75 15.96
CA ASP A 440 -6.92 19.56 16.83
C ASP A 440 -8.39 19.62 16.35
N ILE A 441 -8.77 18.76 15.41
CA ILE A 441 -10.14 18.66 14.90
C ILE A 441 -10.65 17.23 15.15
N TYR A 442 -11.60 17.12 16.08
CA TYR A 442 -12.20 15.85 16.49
C TYR A 442 -13.70 15.76 16.14
N SER A 443 -14.29 16.86 15.72
CA SER A 443 -15.71 16.93 15.39
C SER A 443 -15.96 17.91 14.23
N ILE A 444 -17.18 17.89 13.69
CA ILE A 444 -17.62 18.86 12.68
C ILE A 444 -17.68 20.27 13.28
N GLU A 445 -17.97 20.40 14.56
CA GLU A 445 -18.00 21.68 15.27
C GLU A 445 -16.60 22.30 15.37
N ASP A 446 -15.57 21.51 15.67
CA ASP A 446 -14.18 21.97 15.68
C ASP A 446 -13.75 22.44 14.26
N LEU A 447 -14.17 21.71 13.22
CA LEU A 447 -13.93 22.12 11.86
C LEU A 447 -14.65 23.41 11.49
N ALA A 448 -15.90 23.57 11.93
CA ALA A 448 -16.67 24.80 11.74
C ALA A 448 -15.99 26.00 12.39
N GLN A 449 -15.41 25.82 13.60
CA GLN A 449 -14.64 26.85 14.28
C GLN A 449 -13.39 27.23 13.47
N LEU A 450 -12.62 26.26 12.97
CA LEU A 450 -11.44 26.54 12.14
C LEU A 450 -11.83 27.26 10.85
N ILE A 451 -12.91 26.83 10.19
CA ILE A 451 -13.44 27.52 8.98
C ILE A 451 -13.79 28.98 9.30
N TYR A 452 -14.45 29.22 10.42
CA TYR A 452 -14.79 30.57 10.87
C TYR A 452 -13.53 31.41 11.13
N ASP A 453 -12.54 30.89 11.84
CA ASP A 453 -11.29 31.57 12.16
C ASP A 453 -10.52 31.94 10.89
N LEU A 454 -10.42 31.04 9.93
CA LEU A 454 -9.78 31.31 8.64
C LEU A 454 -10.57 32.34 7.81
N LYS A 455 -11.90 32.33 7.89
CA LYS A 455 -12.73 33.37 7.29
C LYS A 455 -12.52 34.74 7.97
N CYS A 456 -12.32 34.77 9.27
CA CYS A 456 -11.96 36.01 9.97
C CYS A 456 -10.58 36.53 9.57
N ALA A 457 -9.61 35.63 9.33
CA ALA A 457 -8.29 35.98 8.84
C ALA A 457 -8.34 36.55 7.41
N ASN A 458 -9.15 35.94 6.51
CA ASN A 458 -9.32 36.40 5.14
C ASN A 458 -10.77 36.21 4.66
N ARG A 459 -11.59 37.26 4.79
CA ARG A 459 -13.01 37.24 4.41
C ARG A 459 -13.25 37.01 2.91
N ARG A 460 -12.29 37.32 2.06
CA ARG A 460 -12.41 37.21 0.61
C ARG A 460 -12.09 35.81 0.11
N ALA A 461 -11.21 35.07 0.79
CA ALA A 461 -10.82 33.74 0.40
C ALA A 461 -11.97 32.74 0.54
N ARG A 462 -12.08 31.82 -0.43
CA ARG A 462 -12.93 30.64 -0.27
C ARG A 462 -12.28 29.66 0.69
N ILE A 463 -13.08 28.96 1.48
CA ILE A 463 -12.57 27.88 2.34
C ILE A 463 -12.88 26.55 1.70
N THR A 464 -11.81 25.80 1.46
CA THR A 464 -11.84 24.43 0.95
C THR A 464 -11.44 23.48 2.04
N VAL A 465 -12.10 22.31 2.10
CA VAL A 465 -11.69 21.20 2.97
C VAL A 465 -11.31 20.00 2.11
N LYS A 466 -10.08 19.51 2.27
CA LYS A 466 -9.59 18.32 1.58
C LYS A 466 -9.78 17.10 2.47
N LEU A 467 -10.53 16.12 1.93
CA LEU A 467 -10.83 14.83 2.54
C LEU A 467 -10.03 13.71 1.85
N VAL A 468 -10.05 12.53 2.43
CA VAL A 468 -9.50 11.31 1.84
C VAL A 468 -10.60 10.57 1.08
N SER A 469 -10.29 10.09 -0.12
CA SER A 469 -11.18 9.24 -0.91
C SER A 469 -11.21 7.83 -0.30
N GLU A 470 -12.16 7.60 0.58
CA GLU A 470 -12.36 6.31 1.28
C GLU A 470 -13.86 6.02 1.45
N ALA A 471 -14.17 4.79 1.87
CA ALA A 471 -15.56 4.42 2.17
C ALA A 471 -16.13 5.30 3.27
N GLY A 472 -17.34 5.84 3.06
CA GLY A 472 -18.00 6.74 4.01
C GLY A 472 -17.67 8.23 3.85
N VAL A 473 -16.76 8.60 2.93
CA VAL A 473 -16.39 10.02 2.70
C VAL A 473 -17.60 10.90 2.38
N GLY A 474 -18.66 10.37 1.76
CA GLY A 474 -19.89 11.11 1.49
C GLY A 474 -20.57 11.62 2.76
N THR A 475 -20.61 10.81 3.83
CA THR A 475 -21.15 11.22 5.12
C THR A 475 -20.31 12.33 5.74
N VAL A 476 -18.97 12.20 5.68
CA VAL A 476 -18.04 13.23 6.16
C VAL A 476 -18.22 14.51 5.35
N ALA A 477 -18.32 14.43 4.04
CA ALA A 477 -18.52 15.59 3.15
C ALA A 477 -19.83 16.33 3.46
N ALA A 478 -20.92 15.63 3.77
CA ALA A 478 -22.17 16.25 4.20
C ALA A 478 -22.00 17.07 5.50
N GLY A 479 -21.25 16.54 6.47
CA GLY A 479 -20.90 17.26 7.69
C GLY A 479 -20.02 18.48 7.41
N VAL A 480 -19.01 18.35 6.54
CA VAL A 480 -18.13 19.44 6.12
C VAL A 480 -18.89 20.57 5.41
N ALA A 481 -19.88 20.23 4.58
CA ALA A 481 -20.76 21.21 3.95
C ALA A 481 -21.58 21.99 5.01
N LYS A 482 -22.12 21.27 6.01
CA LYS A 482 -22.83 21.90 7.14
C LYS A 482 -21.91 22.80 7.97
N ALA A 483 -20.64 22.47 8.12
CA ALA A 483 -19.65 23.29 8.81
C ALA A 483 -19.33 24.61 8.07
N GLY A 484 -19.83 24.80 6.86
CA GLY A 484 -19.69 26.04 6.09
C GLY A 484 -18.52 26.05 5.10
N ALA A 485 -17.92 24.91 4.77
CA ALA A 485 -16.95 24.82 3.69
C ALA A 485 -17.61 25.15 2.34
N GLN A 486 -16.93 25.98 1.55
CA GLN A 486 -17.43 26.41 0.24
C GLN A 486 -16.99 25.46 -0.90
N VAL A 487 -15.93 24.70 -0.66
CA VAL A 487 -15.41 23.70 -1.59
C VAL A 487 -15.00 22.46 -0.79
N ILE A 488 -15.30 21.29 -1.31
CA ILE A 488 -14.86 20.01 -0.77
C ILE A 488 -14.04 19.32 -1.85
N LEU A 489 -12.81 18.94 -1.51
CA LEU A 489 -11.90 18.20 -2.37
C LEU A 489 -11.79 16.76 -1.85
N ILE A 490 -12.08 15.79 -2.70
CA ILE A 490 -11.98 14.36 -2.40
C ILE A 490 -10.98 13.72 -3.37
#